data_13fcda2b51af5a8ae3c4072d93d1d19e
#
_entry.id   13fcda2b51af5a8ae3c4072d93d1d19e
#
_cell.length_a   1.000
_cell.length_b   1.000
_cell.length_c   1.000
_cell.angle_alpha   90.00
_cell.angle_beta   90.00
_cell.angle_gamma   90.00
#
_symmetry.space_group_name_H-M   'P 1'
#
loop_
_entity.id
_entity.type
_entity.pdbx_description
1 polymer ?
#
loop_
_entity_poly.entity_id
_entity_poly.type
_entity_poly.pdbx_seq_one_letter_code
_entity_poly.pdbx_strand_id
1 'polypeptide(L)'
;MITRTAKVCFATVGWLENEVYPGIPELLDRLCQAGKTMMVATSKPEVFARKILDHFQLAAYFSFVGGATLDGVRSTKEEVINYVLKTNEVVSLSEVIMVGDRKFDILGAKHAGVSSVGCVYGYLIIFSV
;
A
#
# COMPACT_ATOMS: atom_id res chain seq x y z
N MET A 1 -21.64 -3.78 -10.12
CA MET A 1 -20.64 -4.71 -10.64
C MET A 1 -19.35 -4.53 -9.87
N ILE A 2 -18.89 -5.59 -9.28
CA ILE A 2 -17.62 -5.55 -8.57
C ILE A 2 -16.53 -5.38 -9.61
N THR A 3 -15.78 -4.30 -9.51
CA THR A 3 -14.66 -4.08 -10.39
C THR A 3 -13.61 -5.14 -10.12
N ARG A 4 -13.42 -6.02 -11.07
CA ARG A 4 -12.37 -7.05 -11.01
C ARG A 4 -10.98 -6.43 -10.90
N THR A 5 -10.92 -5.15 -11.19
CA THR A 5 -9.69 -4.40 -11.28
C THR A 5 -9.43 -3.50 -10.07
N ALA A 6 -10.26 -3.58 -9.01
CA ALA A 6 -10.02 -2.79 -7.82
C ALA A 6 -8.63 -3.07 -7.28
N LYS A 7 -7.85 -2.03 -7.15
CA LYS A 7 -6.46 -2.10 -6.73
C LYS A 7 -6.36 -1.70 -5.27
N VAL A 8 -5.60 -2.47 -4.50
CA VAL A 8 -5.36 -2.17 -3.10
C VAL A 8 -3.89 -1.82 -2.94
N CYS A 9 -3.63 -0.64 -2.40
CA CYS A 9 -2.27 -0.19 -2.14
C CYS A 9 -2.02 -0.22 -0.63
N PHE A 10 -0.94 -0.85 -0.22
CA PHE A 10 -0.51 -0.87 1.17
C PHE A 10 0.52 0.22 1.39
N ALA A 11 0.22 1.11 2.31
CA ALA A 11 0.96 2.34 2.49
C ALA A 11 2.24 2.18 3.29
N THR A 12 2.38 1.14 4.08
CA THR A 12 3.53 0.98 4.93
C THR A 12 3.96 -0.46 5.06
N VAL A 13 5.25 -0.66 5.25
CA VAL A 13 5.82 -1.94 5.63
C VAL A 13 6.45 -1.86 7.03
N GLY A 14 6.28 -0.74 7.73
CA GLY A 14 6.83 -0.55 9.08
C GLY A 14 6.29 -1.56 10.09
N TRP A 15 5.03 -1.95 9.94
CA TRP A 15 4.35 -2.96 10.74
C TRP A 15 4.83 -4.38 10.44
N LEU A 16 5.69 -4.55 9.44
CA LEU A 16 6.30 -5.84 9.08
C LEU A 16 7.78 -5.92 9.45
N GLU A 17 8.37 -4.85 10.00
CA GLU A 17 9.82 -4.79 10.24
C GLU A 17 10.32 -5.84 11.23
N ASN A 18 9.61 -6.02 12.33
CA ASN A 18 10.01 -6.96 13.39
C ASN A 18 9.21 -8.26 13.32
N GLU A 19 7.92 -8.13 13.06
CA GLU A 19 7.02 -9.27 12.94
C GLU A 19 5.84 -8.88 12.03
N VAL A 20 5.19 -9.88 11.47
CA VAL A 20 3.98 -9.69 10.68
C VAL A 20 2.79 -9.68 11.64
N TYR A 21 1.95 -8.63 11.57
CA TYR A 21 0.73 -8.59 12.38
C TYR A 21 -0.15 -9.79 12.08
N PRO A 22 -0.81 -10.36 13.11
CA PRO A 22 -1.74 -11.48 12.91
C PRO A 22 -2.81 -11.12 11.88
N GLY A 23 -3.06 -12.04 10.96
CA GLY A 23 -4.07 -11.87 9.92
C GLY A 23 -3.58 -11.24 8.64
N ILE A 24 -2.37 -10.67 8.59
CA ILE A 24 -1.87 -10.05 7.36
C ILE A 24 -1.68 -11.05 6.22
N PRO A 25 -0.98 -12.19 6.42
CA PRO A 25 -0.84 -13.15 5.32
C PRO A 25 -2.18 -13.66 4.81
N GLU A 26 -3.12 -13.92 5.69
CA GLU A 26 -4.46 -14.39 5.34
C GLU A 26 -5.23 -13.34 4.56
N LEU A 27 -5.12 -12.07 4.96
CA LEU A 27 -5.75 -10.96 4.27
C LEU A 27 -5.21 -10.82 2.84
N LEU A 28 -3.88 -10.86 2.71
CA LEU A 28 -3.23 -10.75 1.40
C LEU A 28 -3.64 -11.91 0.48
N ASP A 29 -3.71 -13.11 1.03
CA ASP A 29 -4.13 -14.28 0.29
C ASP A 29 -5.57 -14.15 -0.19
N ARG A 30 -6.47 -13.70 0.67
CA ARG A 30 -7.89 -13.49 0.32
C ARG A 30 -8.06 -12.42 -0.74
N LEU A 31 -7.32 -11.33 -0.64
CA LEU A 31 -7.38 -10.27 -1.65
C LEU A 31 -6.86 -10.76 -3.00
N CYS A 32 -5.80 -11.56 -2.98
CA CYS A 32 -5.25 -12.17 -4.18
C CYS A 32 -6.29 -13.10 -4.83
N GLN A 33 -6.94 -13.95 -4.07
CA GLN A 33 -7.97 -14.86 -4.54
C GLN A 33 -9.19 -14.12 -5.08
N ALA A 34 -9.48 -12.94 -4.53
CA ALA A 34 -10.57 -12.09 -5.00
C ALA A 34 -10.22 -11.33 -6.28
N GLY A 35 -9.02 -11.54 -6.84
CA GLY A 35 -8.59 -10.88 -8.07
C GLY A 35 -8.13 -9.45 -7.89
N LYS A 36 -7.81 -9.04 -6.67
CA LYS A 36 -7.31 -7.68 -6.40
C LYS A 36 -5.83 -7.58 -6.73
N THR A 37 -5.44 -6.45 -7.29
CA THR A 37 -4.04 -6.13 -7.52
C THR A 37 -3.51 -5.36 -6.32
N MET A 38 -2.44 -5.85 -5.71
CA MET A 38 -1.86 -5.24 -4.53
C MET A 38 -0.51 -4.62 -4.85
N MET A 39 -0.30 -3.43 -4.33
CA MET A 39 0.94 -2.69 -4.52
C MET A 39 1.34 -2.06 -3.20
N VAL A 40 2.63 -1.85 -3.00
CA VAL A 40 3.15 -1.17 -1.83
C VAL A 40 3.50 0.26 -2.20
N ALA A 41 3.08 1.21 -1.36
CA ALA A 41 3.49 2.61 -1.43
C ALA A 41 3.95 3.03 -0.05
N THR A 42 5.25 3.18 0.14
CA THR A 42 5.84 3.47 1.45
C THR A 42 6.80 4.65 1.36
N SER A 43 6.90 5.45 2.43
CA SER A 43 7.92 6.49 2.52
C SER A 43 9.29 5.95 2.94
N LYS A 44 9.37 4.66 3.28
CA LYS A 44 10.64 3.98 3.51
C LYS A 44 11.38 3.82 2.17
N PRO A 45 12.71 3.83 2.16
CA PRO A 45 13.45 3.58 0.93
C PRO A 45 13.05 2.27 0.28
N GLU A 46 12.82 2.30 -1.03
CA GLU A 46 12.27 1.17 -1.78
C GLU A 46 13.12 -0.09 -1.62
N VAL A 47 14.44 0.04 -1.61
CA VAL A 47 15.35 -1.10 -1.47
C VAL A 47 15.15 -1.82 -0.13
N PHE A 48 14.90 -1.08 0.94
CA PHE A 48 14.66 -1.65 2.26
C PHE A 48 13.26 -2.27 2.35
N ALA A 49 12.28 -1.64 1.75
CA ALA A 49 10.91 -2.19 1.69
C ALA A 49 10.90 -3.55 0.99
N ARG A 50 11.61 -3.67 -0.12
CA ARG A 50 11.72 -4.95 -0.84
C ARG A 50 12.37 -6.03 0.02
N LYS A 51 13.43 -5.70 0.74
CA LYS A 51 14.10 -6.64 1.64
C LYS A 51 13.19 -7.13 2.75
N ILE A 52 12.38 -6.23 3.33
CA ILE A 52 11.43 -6.60 4.38
C ILE A 52 10.39 -7.57 3.84
N LEU A 53 9.83 -7.29 2.68
CA LEU A 53 8.83 -8.16 2.05
C LEU A 53 9.42 -9.53 1.71
N ASP A 54 10.64 -9.58 1.20
CA ASP A 54 11.32 -10.83 0.92
C ASP A 54 11.58 -11.64 2.19
N HIS A 55 11.98 -10.96 3.25
CA HIS A 55 12.27 -11.62 4.53
C HIS A 55 11.03 -12.33 5.09
N PHE A 56 9.87 -11.71 4.99
CA PHE A 56 8.63 -12.30 5.48
C PHE A 56 7.88 -13.12 4.41
N GLN A 57 8.50 -13.31 3.25
CA GLN A 57 7.94 -14.10 2.14
C GLN A 57 6.58 -13.55 1.66
N LEU A 58 6.44 -12.23 1.66
CA LEU A 58 5.21 -11.54 1.25
C LEU A 58 5.33 -10.86 -0.12
N ALA A 59 6.53 -10.81 -0.68
CA ALA A 59 6.77 -10.09 -1.94
C ALA A 59 5.91 -10.59 -3.10
N ALA A 60 5.61 -11.89 -3.12
CA ALA A 60 4.84 -12.49 -4.21
C ALA A 60 3.39 -11.98 -4.28
N TYR A 61 2.85 -11.44 -3.19
CA TYR A 61 1.50 -10.88 -3.19
C TYR A 61 1.40 -9.52 -3.88
N PHE A 62 2.52 -8.83 -4.05
CA PHE A 62 2.53 -7.46 -4.56
C PHE A 62 3.05 -7.42 -5.98
N SER A 63 2.29 -6.79 -6.86
CA SER A 63 2.67 -6.61 -8.25
C SER A 63 3.69 -5.48 -8.44
N PHE A 64 3.78 -4.58 -7.48
CA PHE A 64 4.69 -3.43 -7.54
C PHE A 64 5.02 -2.96 -6.12
N VAL A 65 6.26 -2.54 -5.92
CA VAL A 65 6.72 -1.95 -4.67
C VAL A 65 7.30 -0.59 -4.98
N GLY A 66 6.62 0.45 -4.52
CA GLY A 66 7.08 1.82 -4.63
C GLY A 66 7.52 2.35 -3.28
N GLY A 67 8.65 3.01 -3.24
CA GLY A 67 9.17 3.59 -2.02
C GLY A 67 9.92 4.88 -2.30
N ALA A 68 10.50 5.46 -1.25
CA ALA A 68 11.31 6.65 -1.38
C ALA A 68 12.62 6.31 -2.13
N THR A 69 13.18 7.33 -2.77
CA THR A 69 14.51 7.22 -3.36
C THR A 69 15.56 7.58 -2.31
N LEU A 70 16.75 7.00 -2.43
CA LEU A 70 17.84 7.30 -1.49
C LEU A 70 18.37 8.70 -1.63
N ASP A 71 18.22 9.32 -2.82
CA ASP A 71 18.68 10.68 -3.10
C ASP A 71 17.68 11.77 -2.66
N GLY A 72 16.50 11.38 -2.16
CA GLY A 72 15.49 12.31 -1.68
C GLY A 72 14.60 12.93 -2.74
N VAL A 73 14.77 12.57 -4.02
CA VAL A 73 13.94 13.11 -5.11
C VAL A 73 12.48 12.70 -4.93
N ARG A 74 12.25 11.52 -4.40
CA ARG A 74 10.91 11.05 -4.04
C ARG A 74 10.97 10.59 -2.58
N SER A 75 10.31 11.31 -1.68
CA SER A 75 10.44 11.06 -0.24
C SER A 75 9.14 11.14 0.53
N THR A 76 8.17 11.95 0.10
CA THR A 76 6.90 12.08 0.81
C THR A 76 5.94 10.96 0.43
N LYS A 77 4.98 10.69 1.31
CA LYS A 77 3.96 9.69 1.04
C LYS A 77 3.17 10.03 -0.23
N GLU A 78 2.80 11.28 -0.40
CA GLU A 78 2.08 11.72 -1.58
C GLU A 78 2.87 11.48 -2.86
N GLU A 79 4.16 11.82 -2.85
CA GLU A 79 5.03 11.59 -4.00
C GLU A 79 5.12 10.11 -4.36
N VAL A 80 5.24 9.25 -3.34
CA VAL A 80 5.32 7.81 -3.55
C VAL A 80 4.00 7.26 -4.09
N ILE A 81 2.87 7.68 -3.53
CA ILE A 81 1.55 7.24 -4.01
C ILE A 81 1.36 7.64 -5.47
N ASN A 82 1.66 8.89 -5.82
CA ASN A 82 1.54 9.37 -7.19
C ASN A 82 2.47 8.61 -8.14
N TYR A 83 3.67 8.30 -7.70
CA TYR A 83 4.61 7.49 -8.46
C TYR A 83 4.06 6.08 -8.75
N VAL A 84 3.50 5.43 -7.74
CA VAL A 84 2.92 4.08 -7.88
C VAL A 84 1.75 4.11 -8.85
N LEU A 85 0.86 5.07 -8.70
CA LEU A 85 -0.32 5.20 -9.56
C LEU A 85 0.07 5.47 -11.02
N LYS A 86 0.99 6.38 -11.22
CA LYS A 86 1.43 6.77 -12.56
C LYS A 86 2.20 5.65 -13.25
N THR A 87 3.12 5.02 -12.55
CA THR A 87 3.94 3.94 -13.10
C THR A 87 3.10 2.75 -13.54
N ASN A 88 2.01 2.47 -12.81
CA ASN A 88 1.13 1.35 -13.10
C ASN A 88 -0.08 1.76 -13.97
N GLU A 89 -0.05 2.96 -14.51
CA GLU A 89 -1.06 3.47 -15.43
C GLU A 89 -2.49 3.37 -14.86
N VAL A 90 -2.62 3.69 -13.58
CA VAL A 90 -3.92 3.69 -12.91
C VAL A 90 -4.69 4.93 -13.34
N VAL A 91 -5.78 4.75 -14.07
CA VAL A 91 -6.59 5.85 -14.59
C VAL A 91 -7.83 6.12 -13.74
N SER A 92 -8.34 5.12 -13.06
CA SER A 92 -9.55 5.24 -12.23
C SER A 92 -9.17 5.22 -10.76
N LEU A 93 -9.09 6.40 -10.14
CA LEU A 93 -8.74 6.52 -8.73
C LEU A 93 -9.83 5.95 -7.81
N SER A 94 -11.07 5.89 -8.28
CA SER A 94 -12.16 5.30 -7.51
C SER A 94 -12.01 3.79 -7.30
N GLU A 95 -11.14 3.15 -8.05
CA GLU A 95 -10.86 1.72 -7.92
C GLU A 95 -9.68 1.43 -7.00
N VAL A 96 -9.11 2.45 -6.38
CA VAL A 96 -7.92 2.33 -5.54
C VAL A 96 -8.28 2.57 -4.09
N ILE A 97 -7.80 1.71 -3.21
CA ILE A 97 -7.94 1.86 -1.77
C ILE A 97 -6.53 1.80 -1.15
N MET A 98 -6.20 2.84 -0.40
CA MET A 98 -4.95 2.87 0.37
C MET A 98 -5.21 2.27 1.74
N VAL A 99 -4.38 1.32 2.13
CA VAL A 99 -4.44 0.70 3.46
C VAL A 99 -3.18 1.09 4.23
N GLY A 100 -3.33 1.70 5.38
CA GLY A 100 -2.19 2.14 6.18
C GLY A 100 -2.51 2.24 7.65
N ASP A 101 -1.47 2.36 8.47
CA ASP A 101 -1.59 2.42 9.92
C ASP A 101 -1.19 3.77 10.50
N ARG A 102 -0.82 4.72 9.66
CA ARG A 102 -0.36 6.02 10.08
C ARG A 102 -1.18 7.15 9.45
N LYS A 103 -1.22 8.26 10.18
CA LYS A 103 -1.90 9.49 9.73
C LYS A 103 -1.39 9.94 8.35
N PHE A 104 -0.11 9.81 8.08
CA PHE A 104 0.48 10.23 6.81
C PHE A 104 -0.04 9.39 5.63
N ASP A 105 -0.40 8.14 5.87
CA ASP A 105 -0.96 7.28 4.84
C ASP A 105 -2.34 7.78 4.42
N ILE A 106 -3.15 8.16 5.40
CA ILE A 106 -4.49 8.69 5.18
C ILE A 106 -4.42 10.04 4.45
N LEU A 107 -3.55 10.94 4.93
CA LEU A 107 -3.38 12.27 4.33
C LEU A 107 -2.83 12.17 2.91
N GLY A 108 -1.86 11.28 2.69
CA GLY A 108 -1.29 11.07 1.35
C GLY A 108 -2.33 10.53 0.37
N ALA A 109 -3.16 9.58 0.82
CA ALA A 109 -4.26 9.06 0.01
C ALA A 109 -5.25 10.16 -0.35
N LYS A 110 -5.62 10.98 0.63
CA LYS A 110 -6.53 12.10 0.42
C LYS A 110 -5.98 13.08 -0.63
N HIS A 111 -4.71 13.45 -0.53
CA HIS A 111 -4.09 14.35 -1.49
C HIS A 111 -3.98 13.73 -2.88
N ALA A 112 -3.82 12.42 -2.96
CA ALA A 112 -3.77 11.71 -4.24
C ALA A 112 -5.17 11.43 -4.82
N GLY A 113 -6.22 11.68 -4.05
CA GLY A 113 -7.60 11.48 -4.51
C GLY A 113 -8.10 10.06 -4.44
N VAL A 114 -7.51 9.22 -3.58
CA VAL A 114 -7.93 7.83 -3.41
C VAL A 114 -8.54 7.60 -2.03
N SER A 115 -9.44 6.63 -1.93
CA SER A 115 -10.02 6.21 -0.65
C SER A 115 -8.98 5.54 0.22
N SER A 116 -9.19 5.56 1.53
CA SER A 116 -8.25 4.97 2.46
C SER A 116 -8.94 4.17 3.55
N VAL A 117 -8.21 3.18 4.06
CA VAL A 117 -8.59 2.38 5.22
C VAL A 117 -7.43 2.47 6.20
N GLY A 118 -7.71 2.91 7.41
CA GLY A 118 -6.71 2.99 8.45
C GLY A 118 -6.77 1.78 9.38
N CYS A 119 -5.60 1.27 9.75
CA CYS A 119 -5.47 0.20 10.74
C CYS A 119 -4.92 0.79 12.02
N VAL A 120 -5.64 0.64 13.13
CA VAL A 120 -5.21 1.12 14.44
C VAL A 120 -5.28 -0.04 15.41
N TYR A 121 -4.12 -0.46 15.93
CA TYR A 121 -4.01 -1.56 16.89
C TYR A 121 -4.74 -2.84 16.45
N GLY A 122 -4.71 -3.13 15.14
CA GLY A 122 -5.38 -4.31 14.60
C GLY A 122 -6.85 -4.10 14.24
N TYR A 123 -7.39 -2.90 14.45
CA TYR A 123 -8.75 -2.54 14.03
C TYR A 123 -8.71 -1.79 12.71
N LEU A 124 -9.71 -2.01 11.88
CA LEU A 124 -9.86 -1.30 10.62
C LEU A 124 -10.84 -0.15 10.80
N ILE A 125 -10.39 1.05 10.42
CA ILE A 125 -11.23 2.23 10.38
C ILE A 125 -11.28 2.70 8.93
N ILE A 126 -12.48 2.79 8.37
CA ILE A 126 -12.67 3.17 6.98
C ILE A 126 -12.83 4.68 6.90
N PHE A 127 -12.04 5.31 6.04
CA PHE A 127 -12.15 6.72 5.73
C PHE A 127 -12.48 6.86 4.24
N SER A 128 -13.41 7.75 3.93
CA SER A 128 -13.68 8.10 2.54
C SER A 128 -13.09 9.47 2.22
N VAL A 129 -12.66 9.62 1.02
CA VAL A 129 -12.10 10.89 0.55
C VAL A 129 -13.21 11.85 0.17
#